data_01140e73098abbf13dd8b263a83f5d43
#
_entry.id   01140e73098abbf13dd8b263a83f5d43
#
_cell.length_a   1.000
_cell.length_b   1.000
_cell.length_c   1.000
_cell.angle_alpha   90.00
_cell.angle_beta   90.00
_cell.angle_gamma   90.00
#
_symmetry.space_group_name_H-M   'P 1'
#
loop_
_entity.id
_entity.type
_entity.pdbx_description
1 polymer ?
#
loop_
_entity_poly.entity_id
_entity_poly.type
_entity_poly.pdbx_seq_one_letter_code
_entity_poly.pdbx_strand_id
1 'polypeptide(L)'
;MTDEPLTRPPAAAQRQLQAGFDAFRAGDLRRAADICKESLGAYPTMSRAHYLAAMIALASNDRASALRALETTVRLNKGNAAAWTRLAELYATGGALRRAEACLQNAASTQQGNAATLDHIGTVFRLVGNLQASLEWHRKACDASPEHVPFQVNLANAHLYLGDHEAARKILEAAVERDPGDARTHWLLSRAGKATSRQHIDTMIEMLGHEHAPQSVAYLQYAIGKEFEDLEDWRGAFTAWSAGAAARRELVAYDEAAEIELFETLEETYTAAWLDKRQSDCSDAGPVFIVGEPRTGTTLLDRMLDAHPAVASAGELRHFGIALRQATGSDELRQFSPDLMRQAATADATAIGEAYVDITSVLRLDAPHIIDKLPSNYLYLPLILAALPNARVIHMRRDPMDTCLAIFKQLFADAYLYSYDLGELARHYCRYQRLMAVWRERFGERFIEVDYEALVSEPEETLRPVLQFIGLSWNDDCLTYFSRDTAVTTASAYQVREAPHQRSVNHWKHFADELTPVHELLGADA
;
A
#
# COMPACT_ATOMS: atom_id res chain seq x y z
N MET A 1 -6.57 -4.88 49.53
CA MET A 1 -7.24 -4.00 48.58
C MET A 1 -8.59 -4.59 48.30
N THR A 2 -9.62 -3.96 48.84
CA THR A 2 -11.03 -4.45 48.79
C THR A 2 -11.53 -4.33 47.36
N ASP A 3 -11.96 -5.46 46.77
CA ASP A 3 -12.71 -5.53 45.50
C ASP A 3 -14.06 -4.79 45.69
N GLU A 4 -14.09 -3.49 45.41
CA GLU A 4 -15.37 -2.81 45.25
C GLU A 4 -16.02 -3.33 43.96
N PRO A 5 -17.27 -3.78 43.99
CA PRO A 5 -17.95 -4.25 42.79
C PRO A 5 -18.08 -3.10 41.80
N LEU A 6 -17.56 -3.29 40.57
CA LEU A 6 -17.69 -2.37 39.45
C LEU A 6 -19.16 -1.99 39.26
N THR A 7 -19.58 -0.86 39.82
CA THR A 7 -20.98 -0.38 39.73
C THR A 7 -21.31 -0.06 38.26
N ARG A 8 -22.27 -0.77 37.73
CA ARG A 8 -22.74 -0.56 36.35
C ARG A 8 -23.23 0.89 36.21
N PRO A 9 -22.71 1.68 35.24
CA PRO A 9 -23.12 3.07 35.07
C PRO A 9 -24.65 3.19 34.94
N PRO A 10 -25.28 4.18 35.63
CA PRO A 10 -26.73 4.37 35.56
C PRO A 10 -27.20 4.63 34.13
N ALA A 11 -28.47 4.34 33.85
CA ALA A 11 -29.07 4.56 32.52
C ALA A 11 -28.97 6.02 32.04
N ALA A 12 -28.97 7.00 33.00
CA ALA A 12 -28.76 8.41 32.68
C ALA A 12 -27.34 8.68 32.14
N ALA A 13 -26.30 8.10 32.76
CA ALA A 13 -24.92 8.24 32.28
C ALA A 13 -24.72 7.58 30.89
N GLN A 14 -25.41 6.44 30.63
CA GLN A 14 -25.38 5.81 29.32
C GLN A 14 -26.05 6.66 28.23
N ARG A 15 -27.16 7.34 28.54
CA ARG A 15 -27.83 8.30 27.61
C ARG A 15 -26.95 9.52 27.35
N GLN A 16 -26.31 10.08 28.38
CA GLN A 16 -25.37 11.20 28.23
C GLN A 16 -24.21 10.81 27.32
N LEU A 17 -23.60 9.64 27.52
CA LEU A 17 -22.53 9.16 26.66
C LEU A 17 -23.02 8.90 25.22
N GLN A 18 -24.27 8.45 25.04
CA GLN A 18 -24.85 8.31 23.70
C GLN A 18 -24.92 9.65 22.96
N ALA A 19 -25.30 10.75 23.66
CA ALA A 19 -25.23 12.10 23.09
C ALA A 19 -23.80 12.50 22.68
N GLY A 20 -22.77 12.01 23.40
CA GLY A 20 -21.35 12.18 23.00
C GLY A 20 -21.01 11.46 21.68
N PHE A 21 -21.50 10.23 21.48
CA PHE A 21 -21.35 9.52 20.20
C PHE A 21 -22.13 10.21 19.07
N ASP A 22 -23.30 10.77 19.37
CA ASP A 22 -24.10 11.48 18.39
C ASP A 22 -23.40 12.78 17.96
N ALA A 23 -22.82 13.54 18.90
CA ALA A 23 -22.01 14.71 18.62
C ALA A 23 -20.77 14.34 17.77
N PHE A 24 -20.08 13.24 18.11
CA PHE A 24 -18.96 12.74 17.32
C PHE A 24 -19.37 12.43 15.87
N ARG A 25 -20.49 11.74 15.66
CA ARG A 25 -21.03 11.44 14.33
C ARG A 25 -21.42 12.68 13.53
N ALA A 26 -21.86 13.72 14.22
CA ALA A 26 -22.19 15.02 13.64
C ALA A 26 -20.93 15.90 13.35
N GLY A 27 -19.72 15.43 13.68
CA GLY A 27 -18.48 16.17 13.50
C GLY A 27 -18.19 17.20 14.61
N ASP A 28 -19.04 17.32 15.63
CA ASP A 28 -18.83 18.20 16.79
C ASP A 28 -17.89 17.53 17.80
N LEU A 29 -16.59 17.51 17.44
CA LEU A 29 -15.55 16.87 18.24
C LEU A 29 -15.39 17.53 19.63
N ARG A 30 -15.61 18.85 19.72
CA ARG A 30 -15.49 19.58 20.99
C ARG A 30 -16.56 19.12 21.97
N ARG A 31 -17.82 19.12 21.55
CA ARG A 31 -18.93 18.65 22.39
C ARG A 31 -18.79 17.17 22.74
N ALA A 32 -18.33 16.34 21.81
CA ALA A 32 -18.05 14.93 22.07
C ALA A 32 -16.97 14.76 23.15
N ALA A 33 -15.89 15.56 23.10
CA ALA A 33 -14.81 15.55 24.09
C ALA A 33 -15.26 15.99 25.48
N ASP A 34 -16.07 17.05 25.56
CA ASP A 34 -16.60 17.54 26.84
C ASP A 34 -17.46 16.47 27.53
N ILE A 35 -18.41 15.87 26.79
CA ILE A 35 -19.26 14.78 27.30
C ILE A 35 -18.43 13.56 27.70
N CYS A 36 -17.41 13.21 26.91
CA CYS A 36 -16.51 12.10 27.19
C CYS A 36 -15.73 12.34 28.51
N LYS A 37 -15.18 13.53 28.68
CA LYS A 37 -14.44 13.94 29.89
C LYS A 37 -15.32 13.88 31.14
N GLU A 38 -16.54 14.42 31.07
CA GLU A 38 -17.51 14.34 32.19
C GLU A 38 -17.84 12.88 32.52
N SER A 39 -18.09 12.05 31.49
CA SER A 39 -18.43 10.65 31.69
C SER A 39 -17.28 9.87 32.32
N LEU A 40 -16.02 10.10 31.91
CA LEU A 40 -14.84 9.47 32.48
C LEU A 40 -14.52 10.00 33.90
N GLY A 41 -14.80 11.28 34.16
CA GLY A 41 -14.66 11.86 35.51
C GLY A 41 -15.61 11.23 36.53
N ALA A 42 -16.85 10.96 36.10
CA ALA A 42 -17.86 10.32 36.96
C ALA A 42 -17.73 8.78 37.01
N TYR A 43 -17.32 8.17 35.91
CA TYR A 43 -17.24 6.69 35.73
C TYR A 43 -15.93 6.29 35.04
N PRO A 44 -14.78 6.27 35.73
CA PRO A 44 -13.47 6.00 35.13
C PRO A 44 -13.33 4.59 34.51
N THR A 45 -14.19 3.66 34.89
CA THR A 45 -14.21 2.28 34.37
C THR A 45 -15.23 2.06 33.25
N MET A 46 -15.84 3.13 32.73
CA MET A 46 -16.83 3.03 31.66
C MET A 46 -16.14 2.77 30.29
N SER A 47 -16.01 1.50 29.91
CA SER A 47 -15.35 1.07 28.67
C SER A 47 -15.83 1.83 27.43
N ARG A 48 -17.15 2.09 27.29
CA ARG A 48 -17.70 2.85 26.15
C ARG A 48 -17.21 4.31 26.10
N ALA A 49 -16.94 4.94 27.27
CA ALA A 49 -16.40 6.30 27.30
C ALA A 49 -14.93 6.32 26.85
N HIS A 50 -14.12 5.33 27.25
CA HIS A 50 -12.77 5.16 26.71
C HIS A 50 -12.77 4.92 25.21
N TYR A 51 -13.73 4.15 24.70
CA TYR A 51 -13.87 3.95 23.25
C TYR A 51 -14.20 5.26 22.52
N LEU A 52 -15.09 6.10 23.07
CA LEU A 52 -15.37 7.44 22.52
C LEU A 52 -14.12 8.32 22.56
N ALA A 53 -13.36 8.31 23.66
CA ALA A 53 -12.10 9.03 23.77
C ALA A 53 -11.11 8.61 22.67
N ALA A 54 -11.02 7.30 22.38
CA ALA A 54 -10.18 6.79 21.32
C ALA A 54 -10.62 7.28 19.94
N MET A 55 -11.93 7.28 19.67
CA MET A 55 -12.47 7.76 18.39
C MET A 55 -12.22 9.25 18.18
N ILE A 56 -12.34 10.07 19.24
CA ILE A 56 -12.03 11.50 19.20
C ILE A 56 -10.53 11.72 18.96
N ALA A 57 -9.67 10.98 19.65
CA ALA A 57 -8.22 11.05 19.46
C ALA A 57 -7.81 10.69 18.04
N LEU A 58 -8.41 9.63 17.44
CA LEU A 58 -8.20 9.26 16.03
C LEU A 58 -8.63 10.39 15.07
N ALA A 59 -9.79 10.99 15.30
CA ALA A 59 -10.27 12.10 14.49
C ALA A 59 -9.39 13.37 14.61
N SER A 60 -8.66 13.49 15.72
CA SER A 60 -7.70 14.58 15.98
C SER A 60 -6.26 14.21 15.60
N ASN A 61 -6.06 13.07 14.94
CA ASN A 61 -4.74 12.51 14.58
C ASN A 61 -3.79 12.28 15.78
N ASP A 62 -4.33 12.15 17.01
CA ASP A 62 -3.57 11.80 18.22
C ASP A 62 -3.52 10.29 18.41
N ARG A 63 -2.59 9.67 17.68
CA ARG A 63 -2.39 8.23 17.67
C ARG A 63 -2.04 7.67 19.05
N ALA A 64 -1.23 8.38 19.83
CA ALA A 64 -0.77 7.92 21.14
C ALA A 64 -1.92 7.86 22.15
N SER A 65 -2.76 8.89 22.21
CA SER A 65 -3.95 8.89 23.06
C SER A 65 -4.99 7.86 22.61
N ALA A 66 -5.19 7.70 21.29
CA ALA A 66 -6.07 6.66 20.75
C ALA A 66 -5.65 5.26 21.18
N LEU A 67 -4.35 4.95 21.09
CA LEU A 67 -3.79 3.64 21.49
C LEU A 67 -4.08 3.36 22.98
N ARG A 68 -3.73 4.28 23.88
CA ARG A 68 -3.97 4.14 25.33
C ARG A 68 -5.46 3.96 25.67
N ALA A 69 -6.32 4.73 25.00
CA ALA A 69 -7.77 4.65 25.23
C ALA A 69 -8.36 3.32 24.71
N LEU A 70 -7.91 2.80 23.57
CA LEU A 70 -8.32 1.50 23.06
C LEU A 70 -7.81 0.35 23.92
N GLU A 71 -6.55 0.37 24.37
CA GLU A 71 -6.02 -0.64 25.31
C GLU A 71 -6.84 -0.68 26.61
N THR A 72 -7.22 0.50 27.12
CA THR A 72 -8.09 0.58 28.30
C THR A 72 -9.48 0.04 27.98
N THR A 73 -10.04 0.35 26.82
CA THR A 73 -11.35 -0.15 26.37
C THR A 73 -11.41 -1.66 26.36
N VAL A 74 -10.42 -2.34 25.73
CA VAL A 74 -10.40 -3.80 25.60
C VAL A 74 -10.07 -4.50 26.92
N ARG A 75 -9.30 -3.85 27.79
CA ARG A 75 -9.06 -4.35 29.15
C ARG A 75 -10.33 -4.36 30.00
N LEU A 76 -11.15 -3.31 29.89
CA LEU A 76 -12.41 -3.17 30.64
C LEU A 76 -13.55 -4.01 30.01
N ASN A 77 -13.53 -4.19 28.69
CA ASN A 77 -14.55 -4.97 27.97
C ASN A 77 -13.89 -5.76 26.84
N LYS A 78 -13.52 -7.00 27.13
CA LYS A 78 -12.92 -7.93 26.16
C LYS A 78 -13.87 -8.30 25.00
N GLY A 79 -15.17 -8.11 25.16
CA GLY A 79 -16.18 -8.37 24.13
C GLY A 79 -16.35 -7.25 23.10
N ASN A 80 -15.59 -6.16 23.18
CA ASN A 80 -15.70 -5.05 22.23
C ASN A 80 -14.87 -5.32 20.96
N ALA A 81 -15.47 -6.00 19.97
CA ALA A 81 -14.84 -6.30 18.68
C ALA A 81 -14.36 -5.05 17.96
N ALA A 82 -15.15 -3.96 17.95
CA ALA A 82 -14.79 -2.73 17.27
C ALA A 82 -13.52 -2.10 17.88
N ALA A 83 -13.37 -2.13 19.20
CA ALA A 83 -12.17 -1.63 19.86
C ALA A 83 -10.94 -2.50 19.56
N TRP A 84 -11.09 -3.82 19.58
CA TRP A 84 -10.02 -4.73 19.18
C TRP A 84 -9.59 -4.50 17.73
N THR A 85 -10.53 -4.28 16.80
CA THR A 85 -10.25 -4.03 15.38
C THR A 85 -9.50 -2.72 15.18
N ARG A 86 -9.93 -1.64 15.86
CA ARG A 86 -9.22 -0.34 15.81
C ARG A 86 -7.81 -0.44 16.41
N LEU A 87 -7.67 -1.18 17.50
CA LEU A 87 -6.37 -1.42 18.12
C LEU A 87 -5.45 -2.21 17.18
N ALA A 88 -5.99 -3.23 16.50
CA ALA A 88 -5.27 -3.99 15.48
C ALA A 88 -4.81 -3.10 14.32
N GLU A 89 -5.67 -2.22 13.83
CA GLU A 89 -5.34 -1.25 12.77
C GLU A 89 -4.20 -0.31 13.18
N LEU A 90 -4.24 0.22 14.40
CA LEU A 90 -3.16 1.06 14.94
C LEU A 90 -1.85 0.28 15.07
N TYR A 91 -1.88 -0.94 15.55
CA TYR A 91 -0.69 -1.76 15.63
C TYR A 91 -0.15 -2.14 14.25
N ALA A 92 -1.02 -2.53 13.30
CA ALA A 92 -0.61 -2.88 11.94
C ALA A 92 0.07 -1.71 11.23
N THR A 93 -0.54 -0.52 11.27
CA THR A 93 0.03 0.69 10.66
C THR A 93 1.27 1.21 11.39
N GLY A 94 1.48 0.81 12.65
CA GLY A 94 2.69 1.09 13.43
C GLY A 94 3.76 0.01 13.35
N GLY A 95 3.55 -1.07 12.55
CA GLY A 95 4.50 -2.16 12.38
C GLY A 95 4.51 -3.20 13.50
N ALA A 96 3.64 -3.07 14.51
CA ALA A 96 3.52 -4.05 15.60
C ALA A 96 2.61 -5.24 15.17
N LEU A 97 3.00 -5.95 14.10
CA LEU A 97 2.15 -6.95 13.44
C LEU A 97 1.71 -8.08 14.37
N ARG A 98 2.59 -8.58 15.25
CA ARG A 98 2.22 -9.61 16.25
C ARG A 98 1.08 -9.14 17.16
N ARG A 99 1.12 -7.87 17.59
CA ARG A 99 0.05 -7.28 18.39
C ARG A 99 -1.22 -7.08 17.57
N ALA A 100 -1.08 -6.67 16.31
CA ALA A 100 -2.20 -6.54 15.38
C ALA A 100 -2.92 -7.88 15.19
N GLU A 101 -2.20 -8.96 14.91
CA GLU A 101 -2.76 -10.31 14.78
C GLU A 101 -3.47 -10.77 16.05
N ALA A 102 -2.85 -10.60 17.22
CA ALA A 102 -3.47 -10.95 18.49
C ALA A 102 -4.77 -10.18 18.73
N CYS A 103 -4.80 -8.88 18.37
CA CYS A 103 -6.02 -8.08 18.46
C CYS A 103 -7.09 -8.54 17.45
N LEU A 104 -6.71 -8.89 16.22
CA LEU A 104 -7.63 -9.46 15.22
C LEU A 104 -8.21 -10.80 15.68
N GLN A 105 -7.42 -11.69 16.26
CA GLN A 105 -7.90 -12.96 16.84
C GLN A 105 -8.94 -12.70 17.95
N ASN A 106 -8.68 -11.72 18.83
CA ASN A 106 -9.64 -11.31 19.85
C ASN A 106 -10.91 -10.72 19.22
N ALA A 107 -10.80 -9.82 18.23
CA ALA A 107 -11.96 -9.28 17.51
C ALA A 107 -12.81 -10.40 16.88
N ALA A 108 -12.15 -11.34 16.20
CA ALA A 108 -12.78 -12.47 15.53
C ALA A 108 -13.50 -13.43 16.49
N SER A 109 -12.94 -13.63 17.69
CA SER A 109 -13.49 -14.55 18.69
C SER A 109 -14.72 -14.03 19.43
N THR A 110 -14.94 -12.69 19.42
CA THR A 110 -16.05 -12.10 20.19
C THR A 110 -17.44 -12.43 19.63
N GLN A 111 -17.55 -12.89 18.38
CA GLN A 111 -18.81 -13.18 17.64
C GLN A 111 -19.86 -12.04 17.72
N GLN A 112 -19.50 -10.87 18.21
CA GLN A 112 -20.36 -9.71 18.42
C GLN A 112 -19.87 -8.55 17.57
N GLY A 113 -20.42 -8.38 16.39
CA GLY A 113 -20.14 -7.22 15.55
C GLY A 113 -21.36 -6.92 14.69
N ASN A 114 -21.62 -5.62 14.50
CA ASN A 114 -22.50 -5.22 13.40
C ASN A 114 -21.74 -5.37 12.08
N ALA A 115 -22.44 -5.32 10.97
CA ALA A 115 -21.87 -5.47 9.63
C ALA A 115 -20.65 -4.56 9.38
N ALA A 116 -20.68 -3.32 9.88
CA ALA A 116 -19.56 -2.37 9.75
C ALA A 116 -18.31 -2.83 10.51
N THR A 117 -18.47 -3.47 11.69
CA THR A 117 -17.33 -4.05 12.42
C THR A 117 -16.76 -5.26 11.67
N LEU A 118 -17.61 -6.12 11.12
CA LEU A 118 -17.17 -7.28 10.33
C LEU A 118 -16.38 -6.82 9.08
N ASP A 119 -16.89 -5.81 8.37
CA ASP A 119 -16.20 -5.22 7.21
C ASP A 119 -14.84 -4.62 7.62
N HIS A 120 -14.80 -3.89 8.73
CA HIS A 120 -13.55 -3.32 9.24
C HIS A 120 -12.53 -4.40 9.64
N ILE A 121 -12.95 -5.52 10.25
CA ILE A 121 -12.08 -6.68 10.50
C ILE A 121 -11.48 -7.18 9.18
N GLY A 122 -12.28 -7.33 8.12
CA GLY A 122 -11.81 -7.69 6.78
C GLY A 122 -10.75 -6.72 6.25
N THR A 123 -10.99 -5.42 6.40
CA THR A 123 -10.03 -4.38 6.01
C THR A 123 -8.70 -4.50 6.75
N VAL A 124 -8.72 -4.77 8.06
CA VAL A 124 -7.50 -4.89 8.86
C VAL A 124 -6.76 -6.20 8.57
N PHE A 125 -7.47 -7.31 8.29
CA PHE A 125 -6.83 -8.53 7.80
C PHE A 125 -6.07 -8.29 6.49
N ARG A 126 -6.59 -7.48 5.58
CA ARG A 126 -5.87 -7.07 4.37
C ARG A 126 -4.60 -6.27 4.71
N LEU A 127 -4.67 -5.36 5.69
CA LEU A 127 -3.49 -4.56 6.11
C LEU A 127 -2.36 -5.43 6.68
N VAL A 128 -2.68 -6.54 7.32
CA VAL A 128 -1.67 -7.50 7.83
C VAL A 128 -1.30 -8.58 6.80
N GLY A 129 -1.77 -8.45 5.54
CA GLY A 129 -1.43 -9.36 4.44
C GLY A 129 -2.28 -10.63 4.36
N ASN A 130 -3.23 -10.87 5.26
CA ASN A 130 -4.08 -12.06 5.24
C ASN A 130 -5.33 -11.84 4.37
N LEU A 131 -5.15 -11.96 3.04
CA LEU A 131 -6.20 -11.68 2.06
C LEU A 131 -7.36 -12.69 2.10
N GLN A 132 -7.07 -13.95 2.43
CA GLN A 132 -8.10 -14.97 2.53
C GLN A 132 -9.06 -14.68 3.70
N ALA A 133 -8.51 -14.36 4.87
CA ALA A 133 -9.32 -13.94 6.00
C ALA A 133 -10.08 -12.63 5.70
N SER A 134 -9.44 -11.68 5.01
CA SER A 134 -10.11 -10.46 4.55
C SER A 134 -11.36 -10.76 3.74
N LEU A 135 -11.27 -11.64 2.74
CA LEU A 135 -12.40 -12.07 1.91
C LEU A 135 -13.54 -12.65 2.76
N GLU A 136 -13.21 -13.56 3.69
CA GLU A 136 -14.21 -14.20 4.55
C GLU A 136 -14.96 -13.20 5.42
N TRP A 137 -14.26 -12.20 5.98
CA TRP A 137 -14.88 -11.19 6.82
C TRP A 137 -15.71 -10.18 6.05
N HIS A 138 -15.29 -9.76 4.85
CA HIS A 138 -16.12 -8.95 3.96
C HIS A 138 -17.39 -9.71 3.53
N ARG A 139 -17.29 -11.03 3.27
CA ARG A 139 -18.47 -11.86 2.99
C ARG A 139 -19.45 -11.86 4.16
N LYS A 140 -18.97 -12.08 5.40
CA LYS A 140 -19.81 -12.01 6.61
C LYS A 140 -20.50 -10.65 6.76
N ALA A 141 -19.81 -9.55 6.41
CA ALA A 141 -20.38 -8.21 6.43
C ALA A 141 -21.52 -8.06 5.40
N CYS A 142 -21.34 -8.58 4.19
CA CYS A 142 -22.38 -8.60 3.16
C CYS A 142 -23.57 -9.48 3.56
N ASP A 143 -23.32 -10.66 4.16
CA ASP A 143 -24.39 -11.55 4.66
C ASP A 143 -25.23 -10.87 5.75
N ALA A 144 -24.59 -10.07 6.62
CA ALA A 144 -25.27 -9.31 7.66
C ALA A 144 -26.01 -8.06 7.15
N SER A 145 -25.62 -7.52 6.01
CA SER A 145 -26.25 -6.33 5.39
C SER A 145 -26.16 -6.42 3.86
N PRO A 146 -26.98 -7.27 3.21
CA PRO A 146 -26.87 -7.56 1.78
C PRO A 146 -27.08 -6.36 0.86
N GLU A 147 -27.88 -5.37 1.30
CA GLU A 147 -28.20 -4.17 0.51
C GLU A 147 -27.18 -3.04 0.67
N HIS A 148 -26.14 -3.19 1.50
CA HIS A 148 -25.19 -2.14 1.75
C HIS A 148 -24.04 -2.16 0.73
N VAL A 149 -24.16 -1.34 -0.31
CA VAL A 149 -23.23 -1.28 -1.46
C VAL A 149 -21.75 -1.17 -1.05
N PRO A 150 -21.33 -0.33 -0.08
CA PRO A 150 -19.92 -0.26 0.33
C PRO A 150 -19.32 -1.60 0.78
N PHE A 151 -20.10 -2.48 1.43
CA PHE A 151 -19.59 -3.81 1.83
C PHE A 151 -19.40 -4.72 0.62
N GLN A 152 -20.31 -4.66 -0.36
CA GLN A 152 -20.19 -5.39 -1.62
C GLN A 152 -18.95 -4.94 -2.40
N VAL A 153 -18.70 -3.63 -2.45
CA VAL A 153 -17.51 -3.05 -3.09
C VAL A 153 -16.22 -3.52 -2.42
N ASN A 154 -16.19 -3.60 -1.09
CA ASN A 154 -15.03 -4.12 -0.35
C ASN A 154 -14.85 -5.63 -0.57
N LEU A 155 -15.94 -6.41 -0.64
CA LEU A 155 -15.91 -7.83 -0.97
C LEU A 155 -15.38 -8.06 -2.39
N ALA A 156 -15.86 -7.29 -3.37
CA ALA A 156 -15.38 -7.36 -4.75
C ALA A 156 -13.89 -7.01 -4.85
N ASN A 157 -13.44 -5.99 -4.12
CA ASN A 157 -12.02 -5.62 -4.08
C ASN A 157 -11.15 -6.74 -3.46
N ALA A 158 -11.65 -7.46 -2.45
CA ALA A 158 -10.96 -8.64 -1.91
C ALA A 158 -10.85 -9.77 -2.95
N HIS A 159 -11.91 -10.02 -3.75
CA HIS A 159 -11.86 -10.93 -4.89
C HIS A 159 -10.82 -10.50 -5.94
N LEU A 160 -10.73 -9.19 -6.27
CA LEU A 160 -9.72 -8.68 -7.21
C LEU A 160 -8.29 -8.96 -6.73
N TYR A 161 -7.98 -8.77 -5.44
CA TYR A 161 -6.66 -9.08 -4.87
C TYR A 161 -6.34 -10.58 -4.91
N LEU A 162 -7.35 -11.43 -4.78
CA LEU A 162 -7.19 -12.89 -4.91
C LEU A 162 -7.24 -13.35 -6.37
N GLY A 163 -7.54 -12.45 -7.33
CA GLY A 163 -7.57 -12.73 -8.76
C GLY A 163 -8.86 -13.36 -9.26
N ASP A 164 -9.88 -13.43 -8.45
CA ASP A 164 -11.20 -13.89 -8.84
C ASP A 164 -11.97 -12.75 -9.50
N HIS A 165 -11.54 -12.42 -10.73
CA HIS A 165 -12.09 -11.29 -11.50
C HIS A 165 -13.55 -11.52 -11.88
N GLU A 166 -13.97 -12.77 -12.08
CA GLU A 166 -15.35 -13.10 -12.45
C GLU A 166 -16.31 -12.83 -11.28
N ALA A 167 -15.97 -13.30 -10.07
CA ALA A 167 -16.77 -13.02 -8.89
C ALA A 167 -16.81 -11.52 -8.56
N ALA A 168 -15.65 -10.83 -8.66
CA ALA A 168 -15.57 -9.40 -8.44
C ALA A 168 -16.47 -8.64 -9.41
N ARG A 169 -16.42 -8.97 -10.71
CA ARG A 169 -17.23 -8.34 -11.75
C ARG A 169 -18.73 -8.48 -11.49
N LYS A 170 -19.20 -9.69 -11.18
CA LYS A 170 -20.63 -9.94 -10.87
C LYS A 170 -21.12 -9.11 -9.69
N ILE A 171 -20.30 -9.00 -8.63
CA ILE A 171 -20.64 -8.19 -7.45
C ILE A 171 -20.69 -6.71 -7.81
N LEU A 172 -19.72 -6.21 -8.59
CA LEU A 172 -19.63 -4.80 -8.97
C LEU A 172 -20.73 -4.40 -9.95
N GLU A 173 -21.09 -5.25 -10.92
CA GLU A 173 -22.24 -5.02 -11.81
C GLU A 173 -23.53 -4.87 -10.99
N ALA A 174 -23.80 -5.75 -10.04
CA ALA A 174 -24.96 -5.64 -9.15
C ALA A 174 -24.87 -4.40 -8.22
N ALA A 175 -23.68 -3.99 -7.80
CA ALA A 175 -23.49 -2.79 -7.01
C ALA A 175 -23.78 -1.51 -7.82
N VAL A 176 -23.35 -1.44 -9.09
CA VAL A 176 -23.68 -0.34 -10.02
C VAL A 176 -25.16 -0.25 -10.28
N GLU A 177 -25.88 -1.38 -10.44
CA GLU A 177 -27.33 -1.37 -10.62
C GLU A 177 -28.06 -0.77 -9.40
N ARG A 178 -27.54 -0.96 -8.18
CA ARG A 178 -28.13 -0.44 -6.94
C ARG A 178 -27.76 1.01 -6.65
N ASP A 179 -26.53 1.38 -6.90
CA ASP A 179 -26.01 2.75 -6.72
C ASP A 179 -25.22 3.18 -7.97
N PRO A 180 -25.93 3.60 -9.02
CA PRO A 180 -25.29 4.03 -10.26
C PRO A 180 -24.41 5.29 -10.10
N GLY A 181 -24.54 6.00 -8.98
CA GLY A 181 -23.79 7.25 -8.72
C GLY A 181 -22.44 7.05 -8.05
N ASP A 182 -22.10 5.83 -7.59
CA ASP A 182 -20.81 5.61 -6.90
C ASP A 182 -19.63 5.45 -7.89
N ALA A 183 -18.90 6.52 -8.09
CA ALA A 183 -17.73 6.58 -8.98
C ALA A 183 -16.65 5.53 -8.66
N ARG A 184 -16.48 5.17 -7.38
CA ARG A 184 -15.50 4.16 -6.97
C ARG A 184 -15.90 2.76 -7.46
N THR A 185 -17.17 2.44 -7.45
CA THR A 185 -17.67 1.16 -7.95
C THR A 185 -17.42 1.03 -9.45
N HIS A 186 -17.67 2.06 -10.25
CA HIS A 186 -17.35 2.10 -11.69
C HIS A 186 -15.85 1.92 -11.94
N TRP A 187 -15.00 2.58 -11.16
CA TRP A 187 -13.55 2.43 -11.27
C TRP A 187 -13.08 0.99 -10.96
N LEU A 188 -13.64 0.34 -9.94
CA LEU A 188 -13.30 -1.04 -9.64
C LEU A 188 -13.85 -1.99 -10.73
N LEU A 189 -15.04 -1.72 -11.27
CA LEU A 189 -15.63 -2.52 -12.35
C LEU A 189 -14.76 -2.47 -13.61
N SER A 190 -14.25 -1.30 -13.99
CA SER A 190 -13.33 -1.18 -15.13
C SER A 190 -12.05 -2.02 -14.98
N ARG A 191 -11.62 -2.27 -13.73
CA ARG A 191 -10.44 -3.10 -13.41
C ARG A 191 -10.74 -4.60 -13.31
N ALA A 192 -12.00 -4.98 -13.22
CA ALA A 192 -12.41 -6.38 -13.10
C ALA A 192 -12.38 -7.15 -14.43
N GLY A 193 -12.12 -6.47 -15.56
CA GLY A 193 -12.04 -7.10 -16.87
C GLY A 193 -11.62 -6.15 -17.98
N LYS A 194 -11.58 -6.66 -19.21
CA LYS A 194 -11.33 -5.87 -20.42
C LYS A 194 -12.68 -5.36 -20.97
N ALA A 195 -12.75 -4.07 -21.28
CA ALA A 195 -13.90 -3.50 -21.96
C ALA A 195 -13.99 -4.03 -23.40
N THR A 196 -15.21 -4.36 -23.84
CA THR A 196 -15.50 -4.87 -25.20
C THR A 196 -16.47 -3.96 -25.96
N SER A 197 -17.01 -2.93 -25.31
CA SER A 197 -17.93 -1.96 -25.91
C SER A 197 -17.83 -0.61 -25.20
N ARG A 198 -18.39 0.44 -25.80
CA ARG A 198 -18.44 1.80 -25.23
C ARG A 198 -19.53 2.00 -24.19
N GLN A 199 -20.43 1.05 -24.00
CA GLN A 199 -21.62 1.24 -23.17
C GLN A 199 -21.32 1.75 -21.76
N HIS A 200 -20.34 1.16 -21.07
CA HIS A 200 -19.96 1.58 -19.72
C HIS A 200 -19.23 2.93 -19.72
N ILE A 201 -18.42 3.19 -20.76
CA ILE A 201 -17.77 4.50 -20.97
C ILE A 201 -18.83 5.59 -21.11
N ASP A 202 -19.84 5.38 -21.96
CA ASP A 202 -20.90 6.35 -22.21
C ASP A 202 -21.71 6.64 -20.92
N THR A 203 -21.97 5.61 -20.11
CA THR A 203 -22.58 5.78 -18.77
C THR A 203 -21.72 6.66 -17.86
N MET A 204 -20.42 6.42 -17.78
CA MET A 204 -19.51 7.22 -16.94
C MET A 204 -19.35 8.66 -17.46
N ILE A 205 -19.38 8.87 -18.78
CA ILE A 205 -19.38 10.22 -19.39
C ILE A 205 -20.65 10.97 -19.05
N GLU A 206 -21.81 10.30 -19.09
CA GLU A 206 -23.10 10.91 -18.69
C GLU A 206 -23.07 11.32 -17.20
N MET A 207 -22.52 10.49 -16.32
CA MET A 207 -22.33 10.84 -14.91
C MET A 207 -21.49 12.13 -14.76
N LEU A 208 -20.39 12.28 -15.51
CA LEU A 208 -19.53 13.47 -15.46
C LEU A 208 -20.23 14.75 -15.95
N GLY A 209 -21.39 14.66 -16.59
CA GLY A 209 -22.24 15.80 -16.94
C GLY A 209 -22.88 16.49 -15.72
N HIS A 210 -22.78 15.93 -14.54
CA HIS A 210 -23.23 16.50 -13.27
C HIS A 210 -22.04 17.02 -12.45
N GLU A 211 -22.32 17.80 -11.39
CA GLU A 211 -21.28 18.28 -10.47
C GLU A 211 -20.80 17.12 -9.59
N HIS A 212 -19.49 16.91 -9.55
CA HIS A 212 -18.84 15.88 -8.74
C HIS A 212 -17.67 16.43 -7.93
N ALA A 213 -17.43 15.82 -6.76
CA ALA A 213 -16.20 16.05 -6.02
C ALA A 213 -14.98 15.58 -6.85
N PRO A 214 -13.81 16.26 -6.76
CA PRO A 214 -12.61 15.92 -7.54
C PRO A 214 -12.20 14.44 -7.42
N GLN A 215 -12.40 13.81 -6.26
CA GLN A 215 -12.13 12.38 -6.08
C GLN A 215 -12.99 11.49 -6.98
N SER A 216 -14.28 11.82 -7.14
CA SER A 216 -15.21 11.07 -8.00
C SER A 216 -14.84 11.27 -9.47
N VAL A 217 -14.48 12.50 -9.85
CA VAL A 217 -13.99 12.81 -11.21
C VAL A 217 -12.72 11.98 -11.50
N ALA A 218 -11.78 11.90 -10.57
CA ALA A 218 -10.58 11.09 -10.75
C ALA A 218 -10.93 9.62 -10.97
N TYR A 219 -11.80 9.03 -10.16
CA TYR A 219 -12.23 7.63 -10.34
C TYR A 219 -12.83 7.39 -11.73
N LEU A 220 -13.81 8.21 -12.14
CA LEU A 220 -14.50 8.06 -13.42
C LEU A 220 -13.54 8.24 -14.59
N GLN A 221 -12.69 9.26 -14.57
CA GLN A 221 -11.78 9.57 -15.66
C GLN A 221 -10.69 8.50 -15.82
N TYR A 222 -10.12 7.96 -14.72
CA TYR A 222 -9.18 6.84 -14.82
C TYR A 222 -9.85 5.54 -15.32
N ALA A 223 -11.12 5.31 -14.96
CA ALA A 223 -11.90 4.18 -15.48
C ALA A 223 -12.18 4.33 -16.98
N ILE A 224 -12.64 5.51 -17.42
CA ILE A 224 -12.90 5.85 -18.83
C ILE A 224 -11.61 5.68 -19.65
N GLY A 225 -10.48 6.22 -19.15
CA GLY A 225 -9.21 6.12 -19.85
C GLY A 225 -8.74 4.67 -20.01
N LYS A 226 -8.90 3.83 -18.98
CA LYS A 226 -8.58 2.40 -19.05
C LYS A 226 -9.47 1.68 -20.06
N GLU A 227 -10.76 1.96 -20.11
CA GLU A 227 -11.66 1.29 -21.03
C GLU A 227 -11.51 1.79 -22.47
N PHE A 228 -11.15 3.06 -22.70
CA PHE A 228 -10.74 3.54 -24.02
C PHE A 228 -9.46 2.85 -24.49
N GLU A 229 -8.47 2.66 -23.60
CA GLU A 229 -7.26 1.88 -23.93
C GLU A 229 -7.61 0.45 -24.33
N ASP A 230 -8.53 -0.21 -23.62
CA ASP A 230 -9.00 -1.54 -23.95
C ASP A 230 -9.62 -1.63 -25.37
N LEU A 231 -10.25 -0.55 -25.81
CA LEU A 231 -10.89 -0.40 -27.13
C LEU A 231 -9.94 0.20 -28.18
N GLU A 232 -8.68 0.43 -27.84
CA GLU A 232 -7.65 1.03 -28.71
C GLU A 232 -7.97 2.47 -29.15
N ASP A 233 -8.83 3.18 -28.41
CA ASP A 233 -9.04 4.63 -28.56
C ASP A 233 -7.98 5.38 -27.74
N TRP A 234 -6.76 5.44 -28.28
CA TRP A 234 -5.58 6.00 -27.60
C TRP A 234 -5.75 7.45 -27.20
N ARG A 235 -6.33 8.27 -28.10
CA ARG A 235 -6.56 9.68 -27.83
C ARG A 235 -7.61 9.89 -26.74
N GLY A 236 -8.70 9.13 -26.79
CA GLY A 236 -9.72 9.13 -25.73
C GLY A 236 -9.13 8.72 -24.39
N ALA A 237 -8.30 7.68 -24.37
CA ALA A 237 -7.64 7.18 -23.18
C ALA A 237 -6.74 8.26 -22.54
N PHE A 238 -5.87 8.89 -23.33
CA PHE A 238 -4.95 9.90 -22.80
C PHE A 238 -5.69 11.16 -22.30
N THR A 239 -6.71 11.59 -23.03
CA THR A 239 -7.55 12.74 -22.63
C THR A 239 -8.22 12.48 -21.29
N ALA A 240 -8.77 11.27 -21.09
CA ALA A 240 -9.42 10.90 -19.85
C ALA A 240 -8.40 10.79 -18.69
N TRP A 241 -7.26 10.14 -18.87
CA TRP A 241 -6.24 10.09 -17.82
C TRP A 241 -5.73 11.46 -17.43
N SER A 242 -5.53 12.37 -18.40
CA SER A 242 -5.10 13.75 -18.13
C SER A 242 -6.13 14.50 -17.29
N ALA A 243 -7.42 14.34 -17.59
CA ALA A 243 -8.50 14.93 -16.79
C ALA A 243 -8.59 14.31 -15.37
N GLY A 244 -8.39 12.99 -15.27
CA GLY A 244 -8.36 12.28 -13.99
C GLY A 244 -7.16 12.68 -13.13
N ALA A 245 -5.99 12.85 -13.74
CA ALA A 245 -4.77 13.32 -13.07
C ALA A 245 -4.95 14.75 -12.55
N ALA A 246 -5.50 15.65 -13.37
CA ALA A 246 -5.79 17.02 -12.95
C ALA A 246 -6.74 17.07 -11.75
N ALA A 247 -7.84 16.29 -11.78
CA ALA A 247 -8.77 16.21 -10.66
C ALA A 247 -8.11 15.64 -9.39
N ARG A 248 -7.25 14.63 -9.52
CA ARG A 248 -6.51 14.09 -8.37
C ARG A 248 -5.47 15.07 -7.85
N ARG A 249 -4.84 15.85 -8.72
CA ARG A 249 -3.83 16.87 -8.35
C ARG A 249 -4.40 17.95 -7.43
N GLU A 250 -5.69 18.26 -7.55
CA GLU A 250 -6.37 19.21 -6.63
C GLU A 250 -6.44 18.69 -5.19
N LEU A 251 -6.38 17.37 -4.99
CA LEU A 251 -6.53 16.72 -3.68
C LEU A 251 -5.22 16.38 -3.00
N VAL A 252 -4.11 16.48 -3.71
CA VAL A 252 -2.79 16.10 -3.20
C VAL A 252 -1.81 17.25 -3.30
N ALA A 253 -0.91 17.33 -2.32
CA ALA A 253 0.17 18.32 -2.31
C ALA A 253 1.50 17.58 -2.55
N TYR A 254 2.03 17.67 -3.75
CA TYR A 254 3.39 17.24 -4.05
C TYR A 254 4.35 18.41 -3.82
N ASP A 255 5.35 18.17 -3.01
CA ASP A 255 6.41 19.13 -2.68
C ASP A 255 7.70 18.70 -3.39
N GLU A 256 7.91 19.23 -4.61
CA GLU A 256 9.09 18.91 -5.40
C GLU A 256 10.39 19.40 -4.75
N ALA A 257 10.34 20.52 -4.00
CA ALA A 257 11.52 21.04 -3.32
C ALA A 257 11.97 20.09 -2.20
N ALA A 258 11.04 19.55 -1.44
CA ALA A 258 11.33 18.55 -0.40
C ALA A 258 11.86 17.24 -1.01
N GLU A 259 11.40 16.85 -2.19
CA GLU A 259 11.94 15.68 -2.90
C GLU A 259 13.37 15.93 -3.40
N ILE A 260 13.65 17.09 -4.00
CA ILE A 260 15.00 17.46 -4.41
C ILE A 260 15.96 17.39 -3.22
N GLU A 261 15.59 18.01 -2.08
CA GLU A 261 16.38 17.97 -0.86
C GLU A 261 16.62 16.52 -0.37
N LEU A 262 15.61 15.65 -0.50
CA LEU A 262 15.74 14.24 -0.14
C LEU A 262 16.81 13.55 -1.00
N PHE A 263 16.76 13.71 -2.33
CA PHE A 263 17.71 13.08 -3.24
C PHE A 263 19.13 13.61 -3.02
N GLU A 264 19.30 14.92 -2.86
CA GLU A 264 20.58 15.55 -2.53
C GLU A 264 21.13 15.02 -1.18
N THR A 265 20.28 14.93 -0.15
CA THR A 265 20.66 14.38 1.15
C THR A 265 21.14 12.93 1.02
N LEU A 266 20.48 12.12 0.21
CA LEU A 266 20.87 10.74 -0.02
C LEU A 266 22.24 10.65 -0.72
N GLU A 267 22.45 11.42 -1.77
CA GLU A 267 23.69 11.46 -2.54
C GLU A 267 24.88 11.97 -1.70
N GLU A 268 24.68 13.01 -0.89
CA GLU A 268 25.74 13.60 -0.07
C GLU A 268 26.10 12.74 1.14
N THR A 269 25.12 12.13 1.77
CA THR A 269 25.28 11.41 3.05
C THR A 269 25.84 10.01 2.86
N TYR A 270 25.32 9.26 1.88
CA TYR A 270 25.57 7.83 1.77
C TYR A 270 26.65 7.51 0.75
N THR A 271 27.91 7.75 1.13
CA THR A 271 29.10 7.43 0.32
C THR A 271 29.54 5.97 0.54
N ALA A 272 30.43 5.44 -0.34
CA ALA A 272 31.04 4.14 -0.13
C ALA A 272 31.79 4.10 1.22
N ALA A 273 32.55 5.16 1.54
CA ALA A 273 33.25 5.27 2.82
C ALA A 273 32.31 5.34 4.04
N TRP A 274 31.08 5.81 3.88
CA TRP A 274 30.05 5.75 4.92
C TRP A 274 29.62 4.29 5.16
N LEU A 275 29.37 3.52 4.10
CA LEU A 275 28.96 2.13 4.18
C LEU A 275 30.05 1.26 4.83
N ASP A 276 31.31 1.44 4.46
CA ASP A 276 32.44 0.69 5.02
C ASP A 276 32.57 0.83 6.55
N LYS A 277 32.15 1.98 7.10
CA LYS A 277 32.21 2.28 8.53
C LYS A 277 30.94 1.89 9.30
N ARG A 278 29.91 1.40 8.63
CA ARG A 278 28.56 1.20 9.19
C ARG A 278 28.03 -0.21 8.97
N GLN A 279 28.91 -1.21 8.97
CA GLN A 279 28.51 -2.60 8.84
C GLN A 279 27.84 -3.09 10.14
N SER A 280 26.71 -3.79 9.96
CA SER A 280 25.96 -4.43 11.03
C SER A 280 26.51 -5.83 11.32
N ASP A 281 26.37 -6.27 12.59
CA ASP A 281 26.61 -7.66 13.01
C ASP A 281 25.35 -8.53 12.86
N CYS A 282 24.28 -8.02 12.25
CA CYS A 282 23.05 -8.75 12.00
C CYS A 282 23.31 -9.97 11.10
N SER A 283 23.13 -11.16 11.66
CA SER A 283 23.48 -12.45 11.04
C SER A 283 22.33 -13.10 10.26
N ASP A 284 21.32 -12.33 9.86
CA ASP A 284 20.19 -12.87 9.10
C ASP A 284 20.63 -13.49 7.77
N ALA A 285 19.85 -14.48 7.29
CA ALA A 285 20.12 -15.24 6.07
C ALA A 285 20.16 -14.41 4.78
N GLY A 286 19.81 -13.15 4.85
CA GLY A 286 19.86 -12.18 3.77
C GLY A 286 18.54 -12.13 2.98
N PRO A 287 17.67 -11.16 3.29
CA PRO A 287 16.49 -10.92 2.49
C PRO A 287 16.85 -10.43 1.08
N VAL A 288 15.95 -10.70 0.13
CA VAL A 288 16.07 -10.21 -1.25
C VAL A 288 15.16 -9.01 -1.40
N PHE A 289 15.73 -7.85 -1.73
CA PHE A 289 14.96 -6.65 -2.02
C PHE A 289 14.78 -6.46 -3.52
N ILE A 290 13.55 -6.33 -3.99
CA ILE A 290 13.25 -5.93 -5.37
C ILE A 290 12.84 -4.46 -5.36
N VAL A 291 13.64 -3.62 -6.02
CA VAL A 291 13.51 -2.17 -6.06
C VAL A 291 13.39 -1.64 -7.49
N GLY A 292 12.98 -0.38 -7.65
CA GLY A 292 12.85 0.31 -8.93
C GLY A 292 11.69 1.30 -8.90
N GLU A 293 11.32 1.85 -10.06
CA GLU A 293 10.09 2.64 -10.15
C GLU A 293 8.83 1.75 -10.14
N PRO A 294 7.68 2.25 -9.69
CA PRO A 294 6.43 1.50 -9.84
C PRO A 294 6.17 1.24 -11.33
N ARG A 295 5.54 0.11 -11.64
CA ARG A 295 5.19 -0.31 -13.01
C ARG A 295 6.38 -0.69 -13.91
N THR A 296 7.58 -0.87 -13.38
CA THR A 296 8.74 -1.38 -14.13
C THR A 296 8.82 -2.90 -14.23
N GLY A 297 7.83 -3.65 -13.70
CA GLY A 297 7.85 -5.12 -13.73
C GLY A 297 8.33 -5.75 -12.43
N THR A 298 8.52 -4.99 -11.36
CA THR A 298 8.90 -5.51 -10.02
C THR A 298 7.99 -6.63 -9.53
N THR A 299 6.66 -6.54 -9.78
CA THR A 299 5.72 -7.60 -9.43
C THR A 299 5.89 -8.85 -10.29
N LEU A 300 6.22 -8.70 -11.58
CA LEU A 300 6.49 -9.84 -12.47
C LEU A 300 7.69 -10.64 -11.97
N LEU A 301 8.80 -9.95 -11.72
CA LEU A 301 10.01 -10.58 -11.19
C LEU A 301 9.77 -11.23 -9.84
N ASP A 302 9.08 -10.54 -8.92
CA ASP A 302 8.69 -11.08 -7.61
C ASP A 302 7.91 -12.40 -7.76
N ARG A 303 6.94 -12.47 -8.65
CA ARG A 303 6.14 -13.68 -8.89
C ARG A 303 6.95 -14.82 -9.50
N MET A 304 7.85 -14.49 -10.45
CA MET A 304 8.73 -15.48 -11.06
C MET A 304 9.69 -16.09 -10.03
N LEU A 305 10.27 -15.27 -9.17
CA LEU A 305 11.16 -15.74 -8.10
C LEU A 305 10.40 -16.49 -6.99
N ASP A 306 9.22 -16.02 -6.58
CA ASP A 306 8.36 -16.69 -5.60
C ASP A 306 7.90 -18.09 -6.05
N ALA A 307 7.95 -18.37 -7.33
CA ALA A 307 7.69 -19.70 -7.84
C ALA A 307 8.81 -20.71 -7.52
N HIS A 308 10.03 -20.25 -7.23
CA HIS A 308 11.13 -21.11 -6.82
C HIS A 308 10.87 -21.68 -5.41
N PRO A 309 11.04 -23.00 -5.16
CA PRO A 309 10.71 -23.64 -3.88
C PRO A 309 11.52 -23.13 -2.68
N ALA A 310 12.67 -22.50 -2.89
CA ALA A 310 13.49 -21.91 -1.84
C ALA A 310 13.23 -20.41 -1.61
N VAL A 311 12.20 -19.85 -2.23
CA VAL A 311 11.87 -18.41 -2.17
C VAL A 311 10.44 -18.23 -1.69
N ALA A 312 10.19 -17.23 -0.87
CA ALA A 312 8.85 -16.80 -0.51
C ALA A 312 8.74 -15.27 -0.58
N SER A 313 7.74 -14.78 -1.29
CA SER A 313 7.47 -13.35 -1.37
C SER A 313 6.69 -12.85 -0.15
N ALA A 314 7.16 -11.78 0.47
CA ALA A 314 6.44 -11.03 1.50
C ALA A 314 5.63 -9.87 0.90
N GLY A 315 5.71 -9.63 -0.41
CA GLY A 315 5.03 -8.53 -1.09
C GLY A 315 5.63 -7.15 -0.78
N GLU A 316 4.79 -6.11 -0.80
CA GLU A 316 5.22 -4.73 -0.57
C GLU A 316 5.27 -4.41 0.93
N LEU A 317 6.45 -4.55 1.53
CA LEU A 317 6.65 -4.30 2.95
C LEU A 317 7.11 -2.86 3.22
N ARG A 318 6.43 -2.18 4.15
CA ARG A 318 6.90 -0.90 4.71
C ARG A 318 7.80 -1.11 5.94
N HIS A 319 8.23 -2.33 6.18
CA HIS A 319 8.87 -2.76 7.44
C HIS A 319 10.25 -2.14 7.63
N PHE A 320 11.02 -1.95 6.57
CA PHE A 320 12.34 -1.33 6.69
C PHE A 320 12.23 0.13 7.18
N GLY A 321 11.32 0.93 6.62
CA GLY A 321 11.06 2.28 7.11
C GLY A 321 10.49 2.34 8.53
N ILE A 322 9.76 1.31 8.97
CA ILE A 322 9.28 1.19 10.35
C ILE A 322 10.46 0.87 11.29
N ALA A 323 11.29 -0.11 10.94
CA ALA A 323 12.48 -0.48 11.70
C ALA A 323 13.43 0.72 11.85
N LEU A 324 13.60 1.48 10.78
CA LEU A 324 14.41 2.69 10.76
C LEU A 324 13.90 3.73 11.78
N ARG A 325 12.60 4.03 11.78
CA ARG A 325 12.00 4.97 12.75
C ARG A 325 12.10 4.47 14.19
N GLN A 326 11.94 3.18 14.41
CA GLN A 326 12.10 2.59 15.74
C GLN A 326 13.54 2.73 16.25
N ALA A 327 14.53 2.44 15.42
CA ALA A 327 15.95 2.53 15.78
C ALA A 327 16.43 3.97 15.96
N THR A 328 15.88 4.92 15.19
CA THR A 328 16.24 6.35 15.30
C THR A 328 15.44 7.08 16.38
N GLY A 329 14.35 6.49 16.90
CA GLY A 329 13.40 7.17 17.78
C GLY A 329 12.68 8.34 17.11
N SER A 330 12.58 8.34 15.78
CA SER A 330 12.00 9.43 15.01
C SER A 330 10.48 9.43 15.05
N ASP A 331 9.87 10.59 15.35
CA ASP A 331 8.44 10.82 15.27
C ASP A 331 7.98 11.23 13.85
N GLU A 332 8.86 11.22 12.86
CA GLU A 332 8.55 11.57 11.47
C GLU A 332 7.48 10.62 10.90
N LEU A 333 6.39 11.20 10.44
CA LEU A 333 5.26 10.44 9.88
C LEU A 333 5.44 10.09 8.40
N ARG A 334 6.21 10.92 7.67
CA ARG A 334 6.51 10.64 6.25
C ARG A 334 7.44 9.44 6.15
N GLN A 335 7.17 8.58 5.19
CA GLN A 335 7.99 7.40 4.96
C GLN A 335 9.42 7.78 4.57
N PHE A 336 9.57 8.85 3.78
CA PHE A 336 10.84 9.39 3.33
C PHE A 336 10.88 10.89 3.65
N SER A 337 11.94 11.34 4.33
CA SER A 337 12.23 12.75 4.53
C SER A 337 13.73 12.98 4.66
N PRO A 338 14.25 14.17 4.30
CA PRO A 338 15.68 14.48 4.46
C PRO A 338 16.14 14.30 5.91
N ASP A 339 15.33 14.75 6.87
CA ASP A 339 15.66 14.67 8.30
C ASP A 339 15.74 13.22 8.81
N LEU A 340 14.81 12.36 8.40
CA LEU A 340 14.89 10.93 8.72
C LEU A 340 16.16 10.31 8.15
N MET A 341 16.54 10.67 6.91
CA MET A 341 17.76 10.13 6.28
C MET A 341 19.02 10.61 7.02
N ARG A 342 19.09 11.89 7.42
CA ARG A 342 20.21 12.42 8.21
C ARG A 342 20.32 11.73 9.58
N GLN A 343 19.21 11.52 10.27
CA GLN A 343 19.18 10.79 11.55
C GLN A 343 19.63 9.35 11.38
N ALA A 344 19.11 8.67 10.35
CA ALA A 344 19.46 7.28 10.04
C ALA A 344 20.95 7.08 9.74
N ALA A 345 21.60 8.06 9.14
CA ALA A 345 23.02 7.99 8.82
C ALA A 345 23.93 7.83 10.05
N THR A 346 23.45 8.21 11.23
CA THR A 346 24.18 8.10 12.50
C THR A 346 23.63 7.02 13.44
N ALA A 347 22.51 6.40 13.09
CA ALA A 347 21.88 5.35 13.87
C ALA A 347 22.71 4.05 13.86
N ASP A 348 22.48 3.19 14.82
CA ASP A 348 23.08 1.86 14.90
C ASP A 348 22.49 0.95 13.81
N ALA A 349 23.31 0.56 12.86
CA ALA A 349 22.92 -0.30 11.76
C ALA A 349 22.46 -1.70 12.25
N THR A 350 23.06 -2.22 13.31
CA THR A 350 22.66 -3.50 13.91
C THR A 350 21.24 -3.40 14.48
N ALA A 351 20.95 -2.34 15.23
CA ALA A 351 19.61 -2.12 15.78
C ALA A 351 18.53 -2.00 14.67
N ILE A 352 18.85 -1.37 13.53
CA ILE A 352 17.94 -1.29 12.38
C ILE A 352 17.70 -2.69 11.79
N GLY A 353 18.77 -3.47 11.58
CA GLY A 353 18.70 -4.83 11.04
C GLY A 353 17.88 -5.77 11.93
N GLU A 354 18.16 -5.79 13.23
CA GLU A 354 17.45 -6.60 14.21
C GLU A 354 15.97 -6.23 14.28
N ALA A 355 15.64 -4.92 14.27
CA ALA A 355 14.25 -4.47 14.26
C ALA A 355 13.52 -4.92 12.98
N TYR A 356 14.16 -4.84 11.81
CA TYR A 356 13.58 -5.34 10.56
C TYR A 356 13.32 -6.85 10.62
N VAL A 357 14.29 -7.63 11.08
CA VAL A 357 14.17 -9.09 11.21
C VAL A 357 13.05 -9.46 12.20
N ASP A 358 12.95 -8.78 13.34
CA ASP A 358 11.87 -9.04 14.31
C ASP A 358 10.49 -8.73 13.70
N ILE A 359 10.33 -7.61 13.01
CA ILE A 359 9.07 -7.23 12.37
C ILE A 359 8.70 -8.25 11.28
N THR A 360 9.64 -8.66 10.43
CA THR A 360 9.38 -9.58 9.31
C THR A 360 9.16 -11.03 9.75
N SER A 361 9.74 -11.45 10.88
CA SER A 361 9.61 -12.81 11.42
C SER A 361 8.14 -13.22 11.68
N VAL A 362 7.25 -12.25 11.82
CA VAL A 362 5.81 -12.48 12.01
C VAL A 362 5.15 -13.12 10.79
N LEU A 363 5.70 -12.88 9.62
CA LEU A 363 5.14 -13.38 8.36
C LEU A 363 5.23 -14.91 8.24
N ARG A 364 6.05 -15.56 9.10
CA ARG A 364 6.22 -17.02 9.19
C ARG A 364 6.44 -17.69 7.84
N LEU A 365 7.17 -17.01 6.96
CA LEU A 365 7.51 -17.54 5.66
C LEU A 365 8.60 -18.61 5.84
N ASP A 366 8.28 -19.84 5.47
CA ASP A 366 9.17 -20.99 5.61
C ASP A 366 9.96 -21.19 4.30
N ALA A 367 10.89 -20.25 4.04
CA ALA A 367 11.78 -20.32 2.90
C ALA A 367 13.15 -19.71 3.25
N PRO A 368 14.26 -20.25 2.69
CA PRO A 368 15.60 -19.70 2.90
C PRO A 368 15.76 -18.25 2.43
N HIS A 369 15.02 -17.85 1.38
CA HIS A 369 15.06 -16.51 0.82
C HIS A 369 13.68 -15.86 0.88
N ILE A 370 13.61 -14.70 1.54
CA ILE A 370 12.39 -13.91 1.65
C ILE A 370 12.55 -12.67 0.78
N ILE A 371 11.57 -12.42 -0.10
CA ILE A 371 11.55 -11.22 -0.93
C ILE A 371 10.74 -10.13 -0.25
N ASP A 372 11.34 -8.95 -0.08
CA ASP A 372 10.70 -7.66 0.19
C ASP A 372 10.67 -6.86 -1.12
N LYS A 373 9.50 -6.78 -1.73
CA LYS A 373 9.32 -6.09 -3.00
C LYS A 373 8.54 -4.80 -2.79
N LEU A 374 9.23 -3.75 -2.37
CA LEU A 374 8.68 -2.38 -2.37
C LEU A 374 9.51 -1.53 -3.34
N PRO A 375 8.93 -1.08 -4.46
CA PRO A 375 9.65 -0.33 -5.48
C PRO A 375 10.52 0.78 -4.90
N SER A 376 9.96 1.64 -4.05
CA SER A 376 10.65 2.79 -3.44
C SER A 376 11.75 2.45 -2.41
N ASN A 377 12.01 1.18 -2.10
CA ASN A 377 13.12 0.79 -1.23
C ASN A 377 14.50 1.16 -1.80
N TYR A 378 14.60 1.58 -3.07
CA TYR A 378 15.85 2.15 -3.61
C TYR A 378 16.31 3.41 -2.84
N LEU A 379 15.38 4.15 -2.23
CA LEU A 379 15.70 5.28 -1.36
C LEU A 379 16.37 4.86 -0.04
N TYR A 380 16.16 3.62 0.40
CA TYR A 380 16.82 3.05 1.58
C TYR A 380 18.02 2.16 1.24
N LEU A 381 18.41 2.02 -0.04
CA LEU A 381 19.41 1.05 -0.48
C LEU A 381 20.69 1.05 0.37
N PRO A 382 21.39 2.19 0.62
CA PRO A 382 22.59 2.18 1.45
C PRO A 382 22.33 1.74 2.90
N LEU A 383 21.17 2.11 3.46
CA LEU A 383 20.79 1.72 4.82
C LEU A 383 20.46 0.22 4.90
N ILE A 384 19.80 -0.34 3.88
CA ILE A 384 19.55 -1.78 3.76
C ILE A 384 20.87 -2.53 3.75
N LEU A 385 21.83 -2.10 2.91
CA LEU A 385 23.15 -2.73 2.79
C LEU A 385 23.99 -2.63 4.06
N ALA A 386 23.83 -1.55 4.84
CA ALA A 386 24.49 -1.38 6.13
C ALA A 386 23.86 -2.25 7.21
N ALA A 387 22.53 -2.25 7.31
CA ALA A 387 21.79 -2.93 8.38
C ALA A 387 21.70 -4.45 8.17
N LEU A 388 21.70 -4.91 6.93
CA LEU A 388 21.53 -6.31 6.52
C LEU A 388 22.67 -6.72 5.58
N PRO A 389 23.85 -7.09 6.12
CA PRO A 389 25.05 -7.34 5.32
C PRO A 389 24.90 -8.45 4.26
N ASN A 390 24.00 -9.41 4.51
CA ASN A 390 23.71 -10.50 3.60
C ASN A 390 22.59 -10.21 2.59
N ALA A 391 21.92 -9.04 2.70
CA ALA A 391 20.85 -8.68 1.76
C ALA A 391 21.35 -8.64 0.32
N ARG A 392 20.48 -9.07 -0.59
CA ARG A 392 20.66 -8.97 -2.04
C ARG A 392 19.63 -8.00 -2.60
N VAL A 393 20.05 -7.10 -3.45
CA VAL A 393 19.17 -6.12 -4.06
C VAL A 393 19.06 -6.37 -5.56
N ILE A 394 17.84 -6.41 -6.08
CA ILE A 394 17.55 -6.56 -7.50
C ILE A 394 16.84 -5.29 -7.95
N HIS A 395 17.45 -4.56 -8.86
CA HIS A 395 16.92 -3.32 -9.42
C HIS A 395 16.24 -3.60 -10.76
N MET A 396 14.93 -3.42 -10.80
CA MET A 396 14.14 -3.53 -12.04
C MET A 396 14.20 -2.24 -12.82
N ARG A 397 14.61 -2.34 -14.08
CA ARG A 397 14.63 -1.23 -15.05
C ARG A 397 13.61 -1.50 -16.15
N ARG A 398 13.15 -0.44 -16.78
CA ARG A 398 12.28 -0.47 -17.94
C ARG A 398 12.49 0.80 -18.76
N ASP A 399 12.15 0.76 -20.04
CA ASP A 399 12.14 1.94 -20.90
C ASP A 399 11.51 3.15 -20.19
N PRO A 400 12.17 4.31 -20.17
CA PRO A 400 11.72 5.50 -19.43
C PRO A 400 10.34 5.99 -19.86
N MET A 401 10.06 6.00 -21.17
CA MET A 401 8.78 6.47 -21.72
C MET A 401 7.64 5.52 -21.37
N ASP A 402 7.86 4.21 -21.49
CA ASP A 402 6.90 3.20 -21.07
C ASP A 402 6.65 3.24 -19.56
N THR A 403 7.69 3.53 -18.77
CA THR A 403 7.57 3.66 -17.32
C THR A 403 6.72 4.88 -16.94
N CYS A 404 7.04 6.06 -17.49
CA CYS A 404 6.30 7.29 -17.23
C CYS A 404 4.82 7.15 -17.65
N LEU A 405 4.54 6.61 -18.83
CA LEU A 405 3.18 6.33 -19.26
C LEU A 405 2.47 5.36 -18.30
N ALA A 406 3.11 4.26 -17.93
CA ALA A 406 2.51 3.24 -17.05
C ALA A 406 2.24 3.77 -15.64
N ILE A 407 3.02 4.72 -15.16
CA ILE A 407 2.79 5.44 -13.90
C ILE A 407 1.64 6.44 -14.06
N PHE A 408 1.65 7.28 -15.10
CA PHE A 408 0.66 8.32 -15.32
C PHE A 408 -0.78 7.78 -15.44
N LYS A 409 -0.95 6.67 -16.15
CA LYS A 409 -2.26 6.03 -16.32
C LYS A 409 -2.77 5.23 -15.11
N GLN A 410 -2.05 5.27 -13.97
CA GLN A 410 -2.43 4.57 -12.75
C GLN A 410 -2.91 5.54 -11.68
N LEU A 411 -4.14 5.36 -11.20
CA LEU A 411 -4.62 6.08 -10.02
C LEU A 411 -4.03 5.41 -8.77
N PHE A 412 -3.02 6.03 -8.19
CA PHE A 412 -2.47 5.66 -6.89
C PHE A 412 -3.28 6.32 -5.77
N ALA A 413 -3.25 5.75 -4.55
CA ALA A 413 -3.88 6.37 -3.39
C ALA A 413 -3.07 7.60 -2.92
N ASP A 414 -2.22 7.44 -1.90
CA ASP A 414 -1.40 8.51 -1.34
C ASP A 414 0.11 8.29 -1.58
N ALA A 415 0.43 7.37 -2.51
CA ALA A 415 1.80 7.11 -2.96
C ALA A 415 2.04 7.82 -4.30
N TYR A 416 3.31 8.11 -4.59
CA TYR A 416 3.75 8.61 -5.91
C TYR A 416 3.03 9.89 -6.37
N LEU A 417 3.00 10.91 -5.49
CA LEU A 417 2.23 12.15 -5.71
C LEU A 417 2.66 12.93 -6.95
N TYR A 418 3.88 12.75 -7.42
CA TYR A 418 4.41 13.29 -8.67
C TYR A 418 3.73 12.72 -9.92
N SER A 419 3.02 11.60 -9.80
CA SER A 419 2.46 10.86 -10.96
C SER A 419 1.27 11.56 -11.64
N TYR A 420 0.75 12.62 -11.04
CA TYR A 420 -0.44 13.33 -11.55
C TYR A 420 -0.12 14.58 -12.38
N ASP A 421 1.15 14.80 -12.71
CA ASP A 421 1.64 15.79 -13.67
C ASP A 421 2.80 15.21 -14.44
N LEU A 422 2.75 15.28 -15.77
CA LEU A 422 3.76 14.65 -16.63
C LEU A 422 5.14 15.30 -16.49
N GLY A 423 5.20 16.61 -16.25
CA GLY A 423 6.45 17.33 -16.05
C GLY A 423 7.09 16.97 -14.71
N GLU A 424 6.30 16.91 -13.61
CA GLU A 424 6.75 16.47 -12.28
C GLU A 424 7.25 15.01 -12.35
N LEU A 425 6.50 14.15 -13.02
CA LEU A 425 6.86 12.74 -13.22
C LEU A 425 8.17 12.57 -14.00
N ALA A 426 8.34 13.30 -15.08
CA ALA A 426 9.57 13.24 -15.88
C ALA A 426 10.79 13.71 -15.06
N ARG A 427 10.67 14.85 -14.35
CA ARG A 427 11.76 15.35 -13.50
C ARG A 427 12.06 14.42 -12.31
N HIS A 428 11.03 13.81 -11.70
CA HIS A 428 11.22 12.75 -10.71
C HIS A 428 12.02 11.58 -11.30
N TYR A 429 11.63 11.11 -12.49
CA TYR A 429 12.30 9.99 -13.15
C TYR A 429 13.78 10.29 -13.46
N CYS A 430 14.12 11.52 -13.89
CA CYS A 430 15.50 11.94 -14.06
C CYS A 430 16.29 11.90 -12.74
N ARG A 431 15.71 12.38 -11.63
CA ARG A 431 16.33 12.29 -10.29
C ARG A 431 16.55 10.84 -9.87
N TYR A 432 15.56 9.99 -10.09
CA TYR A 432 15.67 8.55 -9.82
C TYR A 432 16.80 7.91 -10.63
N GLN A 433 16.88 8.14 -11.95
CA GLN A 433 17.95 7.61 -12.79
C GLN A 433 19.34 8.05 -12.30
N ARG A 434 19.49 9.33 -11.96
CA ARG A 434 20.73 9.88 -11.41
C ARG A 434 21.10 9.19 -10.10
N LEU A 435 20.17 9.05 -9.17
CA LEU A 435 20.42 8.39 -7.89
C LEU A 435 20.82 6.93 -8.09
N MET A 436 20.15 6.19 -8.98
CA MET A 436 20.50 4.80 -9.26
C MET A 436 21.88 4.66 -9.94
N ALA A 437 22.27 5.64 -10.75
CA ALA A 437 23.65 5.69 -11.29
C ALA A 437 24.68 5.88 -10.18
N VAL A 438 24.40 6.76 -9.21
CA VAL A 438 25.24 6.96 -8.01
C VAL A 438 25.31 5.68 -7.17
N TRP A 439 24.19 4.98 -6.97
CA TRP A 439 24.16 3.70 -6.25
C TRP A 439 24.94 2.61 -6.98
N ARG A 440 24.86 2.57 -8.30
CA ARG A 440 25.63 1.62 -9.13
C ARG A 440 27.13 1.86 -8.99
N GLU A 441 27.57 3.10 -9.03
CA GLU A 441 28.98 3.46 -8.83
C GLU A 441 29.50 3.07 -7.43
N ARG A 442 28.69 3.36 -6.39
CA ARG A 442 29.12 3.18 -4.99
C ARG A 442 28.98 1.78 -4.45
N PHE A 443 27.96 1.05 -4.90
CA PHE A 443 27.52 -0.22 -4.31
C PHE A 443 27.24 -1.32 -5.33
N GLY A 444 27.69 -1.16 -6.58
CA GLY A 444 27.30 -2.01 -7.72
C GLY A 444 27.58 -3.50 -7.55
N GLU A 445 28.53 -3.91 -6.71
CA GLU A 445 28.77 -5.33 -6.39
C GLU A 445 27.68 -5.96 -5.50
N ARG A 446 26.86 -5.12 -4.86
CA ARG A 446 25.84 -5.51 -3.88
C ARG A 446 24.44 -5.60 -4.46
N PHE A 447 24.24 -5.23 -5.74
CA PHE A 447 22.95 -5.36 -6.43
C PHE A 447 23.12 -5.73 -7.91
N ILE A 448 22.07 -6.32 -8.49
CA ILE A 448 21.99 -6.67 -9.90
C ILE A 448 20.86 -5.89 -10.57
N GLU A 449 21.03 -5.53 -11.83
CA GLU A 449 19.99 -4.87 -12.63
C GLU A 449 19.32 -5.86 -13.57
N VAL A 450 18.01 -5.73 -13.74
CA VAL A 450 17.19 -6.56 -14.61
C VAL A 450 16.33 -5.66 -15.48
N ASP A 451 16.46 -5.80 -16.80
CA ASP A 451 15.64 -5.07 -17.76
C ASP A 451 14.31 -5.80 -17.99
N TYR A 452 13.20 -5.08 -17.87
CA TYR A 452 11.85 -5.61 -18.07
C TYR A 452 11.68 -6.22 -19.47
N GLU A 453 12.20 -5.54 -20.49
CA GLU A 453 12.12 -5.95 -21.88
C GLU A 453 12.82 -7.30 -22.10
N ALA A 454 14.00 -7.49 -21.50
CA ALA A 454 14.70 -8.76 -21.52
C ALA A 454 13.94 -9.85 -20.74
N LEU A 455 13.39 -9.50 -19.58
CA LEU A 455 12.64 -10.44 -18.74
C LEU A 455 11.39 -11.00 -19.44
N VAL A 456 10.70 -10.20 -20.28
CA VAL A 456 9.52 -10.66 -20.99
C VAL A 456 9.81 -11.29 -22.34
N SER A 457 10.98 -11.02 -22.95
CA SER A 457 11.39 -11.62 -24.23
C SER A 457 12.17 -12.93 -24.05
N GLU A 458 13.07 -12.96 -23.07
CA GLU A 458 14.02 -14.04 -22.80
C GLU A 458 14.06 -14.37 -21.30
N PRO A 459 12.93 -14.85 -20.72
CA PRO A 459 12.78 -14.95 -19.26
C PRO A 459 13.78 -15.90 -18.62
N GLU A 460 14.10 -17.05 -19.25
CA GLU A 460 15.06 -17.99 -18.69
C GLU A 460 16.48 -17.40 -18.67
N GLU A 461 16.91 -16.82 -19.78
CA GLU A 461 18.26 -16.23 -19.89
C GLU A 461 18.44 -15.07 -18.90
N THR A 462 17.37 -14.29 -18.70
CA THR A 462 17.36 -13.16 -17.77
C THR A 462 17.34 -13.60 -16.31
N LEU A 463 16.61 -14.65 -15.94
CA LEU A 463 16.48 -15.11 -14.56
C LEU A 463 17.67 -15.93 -14.06
N ARG A 464 18.39 -16.64 -14.93
CA ARG A 464 19.55 -17.46 -14.52
C ARG A 464 20.60 -16.65 -13.76
N PRO A 465 21.08 -15.48 -14.24
CA PRO A 465 22.00 -14.64 -13.49
C PRO A 465 21.40 -14.12 -12.16
N VAL A 466 20.10 -13.84 -12.13
CA VAL A 466 19.40 -13.39 -10.93
C VAL A 466 19.40 -14.48 -9.84
N LEU A 467 19.03 -15.70 -10.20
CA LEU A 467 19.06 -16.84 -9.28
C LEU A 467 20.48 -17.13 -8.79
N GLN A 468 21.47 -17.08 -9.67
CA GLN A 468 22.87 -17.22 -9.29
C GLN A 468 23.32 -16.12 -8.30
N PHE A 469 22.91 -14.87 -8.51
CA PHE A 469 23.22 -13.73 -7.64
C PHE A 469 22.66 -13.91 -6.23
N ILE A 470 21.46 -14.49 -6.11
CA ILE A 470 20.86 -14.81 -4.80
C ILE A 470 21.29 -16.19 -4.26
N GLY A 471 22.19 -16.90 -4.96
CA GLY A 471 22.75 -18.16 -4.49
C GLY A 471 21.88 -19.40 -4.77
N LEU A 472 20.97 -19.32 -5.72
CA LEU A 472 20.04 -20.41 -6.09
C LEU A 472 20.38 -21.03 -7.45
N SER A 473 20.09 -22.31 -7.58
CA SER A 473 20.10 -23.02 -8.86
C SER A 473 18.84 -22.71 -9.66
N TRP A 474 18.89 -22.97 -10.96
CA TRP A 474 17.72 -22.86 -11.84
C TRP A 474 16.59 -23.81 -11.44
N ASN A 475 15.35 -23.33 -11.53
CA ASN A 475 14.13 -24.10 -11.37
C ASN A 475 13.09 -23.66 -12.41
N ASP A 476 12.52 -24.63 -13.16
CA ASP A 476 11.56 -24.36 -14.25
C ASP A 476 10.24 -23.77 -13.75
N ASP A 477 9.89 -23.93 -12.48
CA ASP A 477 8.69 -23.35 -11.88
C ASP A 477 8.67 -21.82 -12.01
N CYS A 478 9.84 -21.17 -12.06
CA CYS A 478 9.97 -19.75 -12.29
C CYS A 478 9.32 -19.27 -13.60
N LEU A 479 9.28 -20.13 -14.63
CA LEU A 479 8.64 -19.82 -15.91
C LEU A 479 7.13 -20.08 -15.93
N THR A 480 6.62 -20.86 -14.96
CA THR A 480 5.20 -21.24 -14.87
C THR A 480 4.50 -20.58 -13.68
N TYR A 481 5.07 -19.48 -13.15
CA TYR A 481 4.58 -18.71 -11.99
C TYR A 481 3.09 -18.35 -12.08
N PHE A 482 2.57 -18.11 -13.29
CA PHE A 482 1.19 -17.71 -13.55
C PHE A 482 0.18 -18.84 -13.30
N SER A 483 0.63 -20.09 -13.19
CA SER A 483 -0.22 -21.24 -12.84
C SER A 483 -0.48 -21.34 -11.33
N ARG A 484 0.25 -20.58 -10.51
CA ARG A 484 0.10 -20.60 -9.04
C ARG A 484 -1.00 -19.64 -8.59
N ASP A 485 -1.92 -20.17 -7.80
CA ASP A 485 -3.02 -19.39 -7.21
C ASP A 485 -2.55 -18.65 -5.95
N THR A 486 -1.72 -17.62 -6.16
CA THR A 486 -1.20 -16.78 -5.09
C THR A 486 -1.76 -15.37 -5.18
N ALA A 487 -2.07 -14.80 -4.00
CA ALA A 487 -2.63 -13.47 -3.89
C ALA A 487 -1.62 -12.37 -4.29
N VAL A 488 -2.09 -11.35 -5.00
CA VAL A 488 -1.27 -10.21 -5.45
C VAL A 488 -1.98 -8.90 -5.08
N THR A 489 -1.33 -8.07 -4.24
CA THR A 489 -1.90 -6.83 -3.70
C THR A 489 -1.50 -5.57 -4.46
N THR A 490 -0.80 -5.70 -5.58
CA THR A 490 -0.26 -4.57 -6.34
C THR A 490 -1.19 -4.11 -7.47
N ALA A 491 -0.93 -2.91 -7.99
CA ALA A 491 -1.61 -2.40 -9.19
C ALA A 491 -1.45 -3.31 -10.43
N SER A 492 -0.44 -4.19 -10.43
CA SER A 492 -0.15 -5.14 -11.51
C SER A 492 -0.79 -6.52 -11.32
N ALA A 493 -1.68 -6.70 -10.35
CA ALA A 493 -2.24 -8.00 -9.97
C ALA A 493 -2.89 -8.77 -11.14
N TYR A 494 -3.55 -8.07 -12.05
CA TYR A 494 -4.14 -8.68 -13.25
C TYR A 494 -3.07 -9.18 -14.23
N GLN A 495 -2.04 -8.36 -14.48
CA GLN A 495 -1.04 -8.61 -15.54
C GLN A 495 -0.13 -9.80 -15.25
N VAL A 496 0.13 -10.12 -13.98
CA VAL A 496 1.02 -11.21 -13.56
C VAL A 496 0.36 -12.58 -13.49
N ARG A 497 -0.90 -12.71 -13.93
CA ARG A 497 -1.64 -13.97 -14.00
C ARG A 497 -1.64 -14.60 -15.39
N GLU A 498 -0.97 -13.96 -16.33
CA GLU A 498 -0.73 -14.47 -17.68
C GLU A 498 0.75 -14.80 -17.85
N ALA A 499 1.06 -15.62 -18.85
CA ALA A 499 2.43 -15.83 -19.29
C ALA A 499 3.09 -14.49 -19.69
N PRO A 500 4.42 -14.37 -19.57
CA PRO A 500 5.12 -13.14 -19.97
C PRO A 500 4.75 -12.75 -21.40
N HIS A 501 4.48 -11.47 -21.62
CA HIS A 501 4.09 -10.95 -22.93
C HIS A 501 4.69 -9.56 -23.18
N GLN A 502 4.90 -9.22 -24.45
CA GLN A 502 5.55 -7.98 -24.88
C GLN A 502 4.56 -6.83 -25.16
N ARG A 503 3.26 -6.98 -24.86
CA ARG A 503 2.23 -5.94 -25.13
C ARG A 503 2.52 -4.58 -24.49
N SER A 504 3.29 -4.57 -23.41
CA SER A 504 3.66 -3.36 -22.70
C SER A 504 5.03 -2.78 -23.11
N VAL A 505 5.73 -3.40 -24.06
CA VAL A 505 7.01 -2.91 -24.59
C VAL A 505 6.73 -1.97 -25.75
N ASN A 506 7.33 -0.79 -25.74
CA ASN A 506 7.08 0.28 -26.70
C ASN A 506 5.61 0.76 -26.76
N HIS A 507 4.83 0.52 -25.73
CA HIS A 507 3.42 0.89 -25.69
C HIS A 507 3.23 2.41 -25.72
N TRP A 508 4.18 3.17 -25.18
CA TRP A 508 4.19 4.64 -25.22
C TRP A 508 4.09 5.21 -26.64
N LYS A 509 4.49 4.46 -27.67
CA LYS A 509 4.45 4.92 -29.08
C LYS A 509 3.03 5.23 -29.59
N HIS A 510 2.00 4.65 -28.97
CA HIS A 510 0.60 4.99 -29.25
C HIS A 510 0.23 6.39 -28.75
N PHE A 511 1.06 6.99 -27.88
CA PHE A 511 0.87 8.29 -27.21
C PHE A 511 2.06 9.22 -27.44
N ALA A 512 2.82 9.02 -28.51
CA ALA A 512 4.08 9.72 -28.76
C ALA A 512 3.91 11.25 -28.83
N ASP A 513 2.83 11.71 -29.46
CA ASP A 513 2.54 13.15 -29.60
C ASP A 513 2.26 13.79 -28.23
N GLU A 514 1.45 13.13 -27.39
CA GLU A 514 1.06 13.61 -26.07
C GLU A 514 2.21 13.52 -25.04
N LEU A 515 3.14 12.60 -25.24
CA LEU A 515 4.31 12.41 -24.38
C LEU A 515 5.55 13.19 -24.83
N THR A 516 5.44 14.03 -25.87
CA THR A 516 6.56 14.89 -26.34
C THR A 516 7.22 15.67 -25.19
N PRO A 517 6.48 16.31 -24.24
CA PRO A 517 7.12 17.02 -23.13
C PRO A 517 7.93 16.12 -22.20
N VAL A 518 7.49 14.88 -22.00
CA VAL A 518 8.22 13.89 -21.20
C VAL A 518 9.51 13.49 -21.92
N HIS A 519 9.42 13.22 -23.21
CA HIS A 519 10.58 12.84 -24.03
C HIS A 519 11.66 13.94 -24.05
N GLU A 520 11.25 15.21 -24.16
CA GLU A 520 12.18 16.35 -24.14
C GLU A 520 12.92 16.46 -22.79
N LEU A 521 12.21 16.31 -21.67
CA LEU A 521 12.82 16.35 -20.34
C LEU A 521 13.77 15.18 -20.09
N LEU A 522 13.39 13.96 -20.48
CA LEU A 522 14.23 12.77 -20.33
C LEU A 522 15.48 12.82 -21.23
N GLY A 523 15.39 13.46 -22.41
CA GLY A 523 16.52 13.62 -23.34
C GLY A 523 17.46 14.77 -22.99
N ALA A 524 17.02 15.73 -22.19
CA ALA A 524 17.85 16.88 -21.75
C ALA A 524 18.86 16.49 -20.66
N ASP A 525 18.59 15.44 -19.89
CA ASP A 525 19.42 14.94 -18.78
C ASP A 525 20.20 13.65 -19.15
N ALA A 526 20.06 13.13 -20.38
CA ALA A 526 20.78 11.97 -20.90
C ALA A 526 22.08 12.42 -21.58
#